data_3904a551b0f452a615c1fa3a43c248b1
#
_entry.id   3904a551b0f452a615c1fa3a43c248b1
#
_cell.length_a   1.000
_cell.length_b   1.000
_cell.length_c   1.000
_cell.angle_alpha   90.00
_cell.angle_beta   90.00
_cell.angle_gamma   90.00
#
_symmetry.space_group_name_H-M   'P 1'
#
loop_
_entity.id
_entity.type
_entity.pdbx_description
1 polymer ?
#
loop_
_entity_poly.entity_id
_entity_poly.type
_entity_poly.pdbx_seq_one_letter_code
_entity_poly.pdbx_strand_id
1 'polypeptide(L)'
;ESSLEKAVDAYGSGVKYPTSSMLLCSFATTVDSLLAVKELVFDKKITTLAELKQALSNNWEGYETLRQNALNADHKYGCGNPDADLYATAFFRWFATYVTGQKNSRGSVYKVGVPSTRHFITQGKQTEATPDGRKMGEECSKNAAPVIGMERNGVTAMLRSALRTQPWLFSEAYVLDVMLHPSAVTGDDGLNAMKGLIDTYMKNDGISIQFNIFDSSMLRDAQAHPEKYKNLQVRVSGWNVLWNDMSHEEQDAYIRRAENIGG
;
A
#
# COMPACT_ATOMS: atom_id res chain seq x y z
N GLU A 1 15.18 10.15 -28.36
CA GLU A 1 15.53 9.92 -29.78
C GLU A 1 14.30 9.81 -30.65
N SER A 2 13.46 8.78 -30.49
CA SER A 2 12.41 8.49 -31.45
C SER A 2 11.34 9.59 -31.61
N SER A 3 11.01 10.35 -30.57
CA SER A 3 10.10 11.49 -30.67
C SER A 3 10.68 12.64 -31.47
N LEU A 4 11.98 12.95 -31.26
CA LEU A 4 12.70 13.98 -31.99
C LEU A 4 12.89 13.61 -33.47
N GLU A 5 13.31 12.38 -33.74
CA GLU A 5 13.53 11.85 -35.10
C GLU A 5 12.25 11.84 -35.95
N LYS A 6 11.13 11.52 -35.32
CA LYS A 6 9.81 11.44 -36.01
C LYS A 6 9.08 12.78 -36.01
N ALA A 7 9.53 13.76 -35.24
CA ALA A 7 8.80 15.01 -34.98
C ALA A 7 7.37 14.78 -34.48
N VAL A 8 7.19 13.74 -33.64
CA VAL A 8 5.88 13.34 -33.07
C VAL A 8 5.98 13.37 -31.55
N ASP A 9 4.93 13.91 -30.92
CA ASP A 9 4.81 13.95 -29.46
C ASP A 9 4.88 12.53 -28.86
N ALA A 10 5.53 12.41 -27.70
CA ALA A 10 5.68 11.14 -26.99
C ALA A 10 4.31 10.49 -26.69
N TYR A 11 3.32 11.29 -26.30
CA TYR A 11 1.95 10.82 -26.08
C TYR A 11 1.20 10.56 -27.40
N GLY A 12 1.66 11.14 -28.50
CA GLY A 12 1.18 10.89 -29.87
C GLY A 12 1.86 9.71 -30.58
N SER A 13 2.45 8.76 -29.85
CA SER A 13 3.16 7.58 -30.37
C SER A 13 4.58 7.86 -30.93
N GLY A 14 5.20 8.97 -30.57
CA GLY A 14 6.58 9.28 -30.93
C GLY A 14 7.59 8.32 -30.30
N VAL A 15 7.27 7.73 -29.15
CA VAL A 15 8.15 6.78 -28.42
C VAL A 15 8.15 5.37 -29.05
N LYS A 16 9.22 4.63 -28.78
CA LYS A 16 9.39 3.25 -29.27
C LYS A 16 8.35 2.28 -28.67
N TYR A 17 7.96 2.49 -27.42
CA TYR A 17 7.03 1.64 -26.69
C TYR A 17 5.86 2.49 -26.15
N PRO A 18 4.84 2.78 -26.98
CA PRO A 18 3.72 3.65 -26.60
C PRO A 18 2.68 2.89 -25.75
N THR A 19 3.14 2.16 -24.73
CA THR A 19 2.28 1.47 -23.77
C THR A 19 1.50 2.46 -22.91
N SER A 20 0.38 2.03 -22.36
CA SER A 20 -0.39 2.76 -21.36
C SER A 20 -0.37 2.00 -20.05
N SER A 21 -0.10 2.68 -18.94
CA SER A 21 -0.08 2.07 -17.62
C SER A 21 -1.45 2.16 -16.97
N MET A 22 -1.96 1.05 -16.49
CA MET A 22 -3.11 0.99 -15.58
C MET A 22 -2.60 0.70 -14.18
N LEU A 23 -2.72 1.69 -13.30
CA LEU A 23 -2.14 1.64 -11.97
C LEU A 23 -3.19 1.29 -10.92
N LEU A 24 -2.95 0.23 -10.16
CA LEU A 24 -3.81 -0.21 -9.06
C LEU A 24 -3.36 0.50 -7.78
N CYS A 25 -4.19 1.40 -7.29
CA CYS A 25 -3.98 2.13 -6.04
C CYS A 25 -4.97 1.67 -4.98
N SER A 26 -4.64 1.88 -3.68
CA SER A 26 -5.50 1.57 -2.54
C SER A 26 -5.95 0.10 -2.47
N PHE A 27 -5.09 -0.78 -2.93
CA PHE A 27 -5.36 -2.20 -3.08
C PHE A 27 -5.76 -2.87 -1.76
N ALA A 28 -4.94 -2.75 -0.71
CA ALA A 28 -5.19 -3.41 0.57
C ALA A 28 -6.49 -2.91 1.22
N THR A 29 -6.80 -1.62 1.13
CA THR A 29 -8.10 -1.06 1.56
C THR A 29 -9.27 -1.74 0.84
N THR A 30 -9.14 -1.99 -0.47
CA THR A 30 -10.18 -2.68 -1.26
C THR A 30 -10.36 -4.14 -0.82
N VAL A 31 -9.27 -4.88 -0.68
CA VAL A 31 -9.30 -6.28 -0.25
C VAL A 31 -9.85 -6.42 1.17
N ASP A 32 -9.33 -5.63 2.10
CA ASP A 32 -9.78 -5.64 3.49
C ASP A 32 -11.25 -5.23 3.63
N SER A 33 -11.73 -4.32 2.79
CA SER A 33 -13.14 -3.94 2.71
C SER A 33 -14.03 -5.10 2.24
N LEU A 34 -13.61 -5.82 1.20
CA LEU A 34 -14.34 -6.99 0.71
C LEU A 34 -14.37 -8.12 1.75
N LEU A 35 -13.24 -8.34 2.42
CA LEU A 35 -13.14 -9.34 3.50
C LEU A 35 -13.98 -8.95 4.71
N ALA A 36 -14.01 -7.68 5.09
CA ALA A 36 -14.86 -7.18 6.17
C ALA A 36 -16.36 -7.37 5.85
N VAL A 37 -16.77 -7.05 4.62
CA VAL A 37 -18.17 -7.33 4.18
C VAL A 37 -18.48 -8.82 4.26
N LYS A 38 -17.59 -9.67 3.73
CA LYS A 38 -17.75 -11.11 3.80
C LYS A 38 -17.91 -11.59 5.24
N GLU A 39 -16.99 -11.20 6.11
CA GLU A 39 -16.95 -11.66 7.49
C GLU A 39 -18.13 -11.13 8.32
N LEU A 40 -18.38 -9.81 8.29
CA LEU A 40 -19.36 -9.18 9.18
C LEU A 40 -20.81 -9.45 8.74
N VAL A 41 -21.05 -9.50 7.42
CA VAL A 41 -22.42 -9.65 6.89
C VAL A 41 -22.77 -11.10 6.62
N PHE A 42 -21.87 -11.86 5.96
CA PHE A 42 -22.22 -13.19 5.46
C PHE A 42 -21.81 -14.32 6.41
N ASP A 43 -20.59 -14.27 6.95
CA ASP A 43 -20.07 -15.36 7.78
C ASP A 43 -20.57 -15.25 9.23
N LYS A 44 -20.26 -14.14 9.91
CA LYS A 44 -20.59 -13.92 11.33
C LYS A 44 -21.97 -13.31 11.54
N LYS A 45 -22.58 -12.73 10.51
CA LYS A 45 -23.92 -12.09 10.56
C LYS A 45 -24.07 -11.07 11.69
N ILE A 46 -23.00 -10.28 11.92
CA ILE A 46 -22.97 -9.23 12.93
C ILE A 46 -23.83 -8.04 12.50
N THR A 47 -23.92 -7.80 11.19
CA THR A 47 -24.69 -6.71 10.58
C THR A 47 -25.33 -7.17 9.26
N THR A 48 -26.17 -6.31 8.69
CA THR A 48 -26.72 -6.48 7.34
C THR A 48 -26.04 -5.55 6.33
N LEU A 49 -26.15 -5.83 5.03
CA LEU A 49 -25.67 -4.91 3.99
C LEU A 49 -26.33 -3.52 4.10
N ALA A 50 -27.62 -3.47 4.46
CA ALA A 50 -28.34 -2.22 4.61
C ALA A 50 -27.82 -1.40 5.80
N GLU A 51 -27.58 -2.03 6.93
CA GLU A 51 -27.03 -1.38 8.12
C GLU A 51 -25.57 -0.96 7.90
N LEU A 52 -24.74 -1.80 7.28
CA LEU A 52 -23.38 -1.46 6.94
C LEU A 52 -23.34 -0.25 5.98
N LYS A 53 -24.20 -0.24 4.95
CA LYS A 53 -24.33 0.92 4.05
C LYS A 53 -24.70 2.18 4.81
N GLN A 54 -25.61 2.11 5.77
CA GLN A 54 -25.99 3.25 6.60
C GLN A 54 -24.82 3.72 7.46
N ALA A 55 -24.06 2.80 8.08
CA ALA A 55 -22.87 3.11 8.86
C ALA A 55 -21.81 3.86 8.03
N LEU A 56 -21.57 3.39 6.80
CA LEU A 56 -20.63 4.04 5.87
C LEU A 56 -21.11 5.43 5.46
N SER A 57 -22.40 5.60 5.12
CA SER A 57 -22.98 6.91 4.78
C SER A 57 -22.91 7.91 5.93
N ASN A 58 -22.93 7.42 7.17
CA ASN A 58 -22.75 8.23 8.38
C ASN A 58 -21.28 8.37 8.80
N ASN A 59 -20.33 7.97 7.96
CA ASN A 59 -18.91 7.98 8.31
C ASN A 59 -18.60 7.29 9.65
N TRP A 60 -19.29 6.18 9.91
CA TRP A 60 -19.24 5.38 11.15
C TRP A 60 -19.78 6.06 12.42
N GLU A 61 -20.30 7.28 12.33
CA GLU A 61 -20.90 7.98 13.49
C GLU A 61 -22.16 7.24 13.94
N GLY A 62 -22.19 6.89 15.23
CA GLY A 62 -23.26 6.06 15.82
C GLY A 62 -23.13 4.56 15.57
N TYR A 63 -22.03 4.13 14.92
CA TYR A 63 -21.74 2.72 14.60
C TYR A 63 -20.34 2.31 15.09
N GLU A 64 -19.88 2.89 16.20
CA GLU A 64 -18.52 2.72 16.71
C GLU A 64 -18.17 1.25 17.00
N THR A 65 -19.12 0.50 17.56
CA THR A 65 -18.95 -0.95 17.81
C THR A 65 -18.78 -1.74 16.51
N LEU A 66 -19.60 -1.44 15.50
CA LEU A 66 -19.50 -2.08 14.20
C LEU A 66 -18.19 -1.72 13.50
N ARG A 67 -17.74 -0.45 13.61
CA ARG A 67 -16.44 -0.01 13.14
C ARG A 67 -15.30 -0.78 13.81
N GLN A 68 -15.36 -0.96 15.13
CA GLN A 68 -14.33 -1.75 15.83
C GLN A 68 -14.30 -3.21 15.36
N ASN A 69 -15.46 -3.82 15.11
CA ASN A 69 -15.51 -5.15 14.50
C ASN A 69 -14.86 -5.17 13.11
N ALA A 70 -15.07 -4.15 12.30
CA ALA A 70 -14.45 -4.03 10.97
C ALA A 70 -12.92 -3.86 11.05
N LEU A 71 -12.44 -2.99 11.96
CA LEU A 71 -11.00 -2.79 12.19
C LEU A 71 -10.33 -4.06 12.72
N ASN A 72 -11.01 -4.84 13.55
CA ASN A 72 -10.50 -6.05 14.19
C ASN A 72 -10.93 -7.34 13.49
N ALA A 73 -11.44 -7.26 12.25
CA ALA A 73 -11.79 -8.45 11.48
C ALA A 73 -10.59 -9.42 11.38
N ASP A 74 -10.89 -10.72 11.43
CA ASP A 74 -9.88 -11.78 11.49
C ASP A 74 -9.06 -11.86 10.19
N HIS A 75 -9.69 -11.50 9.07
CA HIS A 75 -9.11 -11.61 7.75
C HIS A 75 -8.65 -10.23 7.26
N LYS A 76 -7.34 -9.99 7.34
CA LYS A 76 -6.69 -8.78 6.81
C LYS A 76 -5.50 -9.17 5.95
N TYR A 77 -5.31 -8.44 4.85
CA TYR A 77 -4.17 -8.60 3.97
C TYR A 77 -2.87 -8.14 4.67
N GLY A 78 -1.79 -8.86 4.43
CA GLY A 78 -0.47 -8.54 4.99
C GLY A 78 -0.17 -9.16 6.35
N CYS A 79 -1.15 -9.85 6.96
CA CYS A 79 -0.98 -10.55 8.23
C CYS A 79 -0.52 -12.02 8.07
N GLY A 80 -0.28 -12.49 6.84
CA GLY A 80 0.01 -13.90 6.57
C GLY A 80 -1.20 -14.82 6.75
N ASN A 81 -2.41 -14.27 6.77
CA ASN A 81 -3.64 -15.04 6.82
C ASN A 81 -3.89 -15.69 5.45
N PRO A 82 -3.99 -17.04 5.35
CA PRO A 82 -4.13 -17.73 4.07
C PRO A 82 -5.38 -17.34 3.27
N ASP A 83 -6.50 -17.10 3.94
CA ASP A 83 -7.76 -16.75 3.28
C ASP A 83 -7.71 -15.33 2.73
N ALA A 84 -7.19 -14.37 3.52
CA ALA A 84 -6.99 -13.01 3.06
C ALA A 84 -6.01 -12.95 1.88
N ASP A 85 -4.91 -13.70 1.94
CA ASP A 85 -3.94 -13.79 0.86
C ASP A 85 -4.54 -14.42 -0.40
N LEU A 86 -5.45 -15.40 -0.26
CA LEU A 86 -6.16 -16.00 -1.40
C LEU A 86 -7.04 -14.97 -2.11
N TYR A 87 -7.83 -14.19 -1.37
CA TYR A 87 -8.65 -13.12 -1.94
C TYR A 87 -7.80 -12.04 -2.60
N ALA A 88 -6.73 -11.61 -1.94
CA ALA A 88 -5.78 -10.66 -2.49
C ALA A 88 -5.19 -11.17 -3.80
N THR A 89 -4.71 -12.42 -3.83
CA THR A 89 -4.14 -13.07 -5.02
C THR A 89 -5.17 -13.15 -6.15
N ALA A 90 -6.40 -13.56 -5.85
CA ALA A 90 -7.46 -13.66 -6.85
C ALA A 90 -7.78 -12.30 -7.48
N PHE A 91 -7.86 -11.25 -6.68
CA PHE A 91 -8.13 -9.90 -7.15
C PHE A 91 -6.97 -9.35 -8.01
N PHE A 92 -5.72 -9.48 -7.55
CA PHE A 92 -4.54 -9.05 -8.30
C PHE A 92 -4.43 -9.77 -9.65
N ARG A 93 -4.57 -11.10 -9.62
CA ARG A 93 -4.50 -11.92 -10.82
C ARG A 93 -5.60 -11.54 -11.81
N TRP A 94 -6.84 -11.38 -11.34
CA TRP A 94 -7.94 -10.93 -12.19
C TRP A 94 -7.62 -9.60 -12.85
N PHE A 95 -7.20 -8.59 -12.08
CA PHE A 95 -6.86 -7.28 -12.61
C PHE A 95 -5.72 -7.35 -13.64
N ALA A 96 -4.63 -8.03 -13.29
CA ALA A 96 -3.47 -8.13 -14.15
C ALA A 96 -3.80 -8.86 -15.48
N THR A 97 -4.53 -9.98 -15.41
CA THR A 97 -4.86 -10.77 -16.61
C THR A 97 -5.93 -10.10 -17.47
N TYR A 98 -6.87 -9.36 -16.86
CA TYR A 98 -7.91 -8.65 -17.60
C TYR A 98 -7.37 -7.44 -18.36
N VAL A 99 -6.45 -6.69 -17.79
CA VAL A 99 -5.94 -5.43 -18.35
C VAL A 99 -4.75 -5.64 -19.28
N THR A 100 -3.79 -6.50 -18.89
CA THR A 100 -2.54 -6.67 -19.63
C THR A 100 -2.80 -7.17 -21.06
N GLY A 101 -2.23 -6.46 -22.02
CA GLY A 101 -2.34 -6.80 -23.43
C GLY A 101 -3.59 -6.24 -24.14
N GLN A 102 -4.52 -5.61 -23.44
CA GLN A 102 -5.63 -4.89 -24.07
C GLN A 102 -5.07 -3.76 -24.95
N LYS A 103 -5.68 -3.54 -26.10
CA LYS A 103 -5.24 -2.52 -27.06
C LYS A 103 -5.49 -1.12 -26.53
N ASN A 104 -4.48 -0.25 -26.62
CA ASN A 104 -4.65 1.17 -26.33
C ASN A 104 -4.87 1.98 -27.63
N SER A 105 -5.28 3.25 -27.47
CA SER A 105 -5.52 4.16 -28.59
C SER A 105 -4.26 4.58 -29.36
N ARG A 106 -3.08 4.24 -28.85
CA ARG A 106 -1.78 4.62 -29.45
C ARG A 106 -1.14 3.50 -30.27
N GLY A 107 -1.90 2.44 -30.61
CA GLY A 107 -1.41 1.30 -31.39
C GLY A 107 -0.54 0.31 -30.60
N SER A 108 -0.59 0.36 -29.28
CA SER A 108 0.13 -0.55 -28.38
C SER A 108 -0.84 -1.22 -27.39
N VAL A 109 -0.37 -1.52 -26.18
CA VAL A 109 -1.16 -2.25 -25.19
C VAL A 109 -1.13 -1.56 -23.82
N TYR A 110 -2.12 -1.91 -22.99
CA TYR A 110 -2.08 -1.62 -21.57
C TYR A 110 -1.15 -2.60 -20.83
N LYS A 111 -0.51 -2.08 -19.81
CA LYS A 111 0.26 -2.82 -18.81
C LYS A 111 -0.19 -2.41 -17.42
N VAL A 112 0.05 -3.25 -16.44
CA VAL A 112 -0.41 -3.02 -15.06
C VAL A 112 0.73 -2.75 -14.11
N GLY A 113 0.45 -1.94 -13.08
CA GLY A 113 1.40 -1.64 -12.01
C GLY A 113 0.72 -1.37 -10.68
N VAL A 114 1.49 -1.57 -9.60
CA VAL A 114 1.16 -1.20 -8.22
C VAL A 114 2.23 -0.24 -7.73
N PRO A 115 2.11 1.05 -8.04
CA PRO A 115 3.15 2.03 -7.78
C PRO A 115 3.16 2.50 -6.33
N SER A 116 4.30 2.99 -5.87
CA SER A 116 4.39 3.83 -4.68
C SER A 116 4.17 5.29 -5.09
N THR A 117 3.11 5.91 -4.58
CA THR A 117 2.78 7.31 -4.85
C THR A 117 2.25 7.97 -3.57
N ARG A 118 2.17 9.31 -3.55
CA ARG A 118 1.53 10.05 -2.46
C ARG A 118 0.00 10.15 -2.61
N HIS A 119 -0.54 9.58 -3.67
CA HIS A 119 -1.97 9.64 -3.96
C HIS A 119 -2.84 8.94 -2.91
N PHE A 120 -2.30 8.02 -2.11
CA PHE A 120 -3.05 7.33 -1.05
C PHE A 120 -3.68 8.32 -0.04
N ILE A 121 -3.04 9.46 0.22
CA ILE A 121 -3.58 10.54 1.08
C ILE A 121 -4.71 11.29 0.35
N THR A 122 -4.45 11.76 -0.88
CA THR A 122 -5.45 12.46 -1.69
C THR A 122 -6.66 11.61 -2.01
N GLN A 123 -6.45 10.33 -2.29
CA GLN A 123 -7.53 9.36 -2.49
C GLN A 123 -8.34 9.16 -1.21
N GLY A 124 -7.67 9.06 -0.05
CA GLY A 124 -8.35 8.97 1.24
C GLY A 124 -9.27 10.15 1.51
N LYS A 125 -8.83 11.37 1.16
CA LYS A 125 -9.65 12.59 1.27
C LYS A 125 -10.88 12.59 0.36
N GLN A 126 -10.80 11.95 -0.80
CA GLN A 126 -11.85 11.89 -1.81
C GLN A 126 -12.74 10.66 -1.71
N THR A 127 -12.34 9.67 -0.88
CA THR A 127 -13.06 8.42 -0.70
C THR A 127 -13.85 8.48 0.60
N GLU A 128 -15.14 8.19 0.51
CA GLU A 128 -16.03 8.04 1.67
C GLU A 128 -15.54 6.92 2.60
N ALA A 129 -16.19 6.72 3.75
CA ALA A 129 -15.87 5.63 4.66
C ALA A 129 -15.91 4.27 3.97
N THR A 130 -15.01 3.37 4.34
CA THR A 130 -14.87 2.05 3.72
C THR A 130 -15.15 0.92 4.71
N PRO A 131 -15.64 -0.24 4.23
CA PRO A 131 -16.06 -1.37 5.07
C PRO A 131 -14.97 -1.96 5.99
N ASP A 132 -13.69 -1.73 5.68
CA ASP A 132 -12.56 -2.15 6.53
C ASP A 132 -12.41 -1.37 7.83
N GLY A 133 -13.27 -0.33 8.04
CA GLY A 133 -13.28 0.52 9.22
C GLY A 133 -12.65 1.90 9.03
N ARG A 134 -12.13 2.21 7.83
CA ARG A 134 -11.56 3.52 7.49
C ARG A 134 -12.66 4.59 7.44
N LYS A 135 -12.42 5.74 8.05
CA LYS A 135 -13.29 6.93 7.93
C LYS A 135 -12.96 7.75 6.67
N MET A 136 -13.91 8.55 6.22
CA MET A 136 -13.66 9.56 5.19
C MET A 136 -12.56 10.52 5.65
N GLY A 137 -11.61 10.80 4.76
CA GLY A 137 -10.47 11.67 5.06
C GLY A 137 -9.23 10.94 5.57
N GLU A 138 -9.38 9.76 6.17
CA GLU A 138 -8.23 8.92 6.51
C GLU A 138 -7.56 8.40 5.23
N GLU A 139 -6.23 8.18 5.27
CA GLU A 139 -5.49 7.67 4.12
C GLU A 139 -5.96 6.28 3.70
N CYS A 140 -5.89 5.99 2.41
CA CYS A 140 -6.02 4.65 1.88
C CYS A 140 -4.70 3.88 1.98
N SER A 141 -4.70 2.58 1.69
CA SER A 141 -3.48 1.79 1.63
C SER A 141 -2.54 2.28 0.51
N LYS A 142 -1.24 2.14 0.73
CA LYS A 142 -0.19 2.57 -0.16
C LYS A 142 0.42 1.36 -0.87
N ASN A 143 0.61 1.43 -2.18
CA ASN A 143 1.27 0.39 -2.99
C ASN A 143 0.82 -1.05 -2.66
N ALA A 144 1.75 -2.04 -2.66
CA ALA A 144 1.45 -3.42 -2.30
C ALA A 144 1.52 -3.70 -0.79
N ALA A 145 1.79 -2.67 0.03
CA ALA A 145 1.80 -2.82 1.48
C ALA A 145 0.36 -2.95 2.04
N PRO A 146 0.19 -3.57 3.21
CA PRO A 146 -1.09 -3.62 3.91
C PRO A 146 -1.57 -2.22 4.32
N VAL A 147 -2.82 -2.15 4.75
CA VAL A 147 -3.34 -0.94 5.43
C VAL A 147 -2.48 -0.67 6.67
N ILE A 148 -2.19 0.60 6.93
CA ILE A 148 -1.36 1.02 8.08
C ILE A 148 -1.94 0.42 9.37
N GLY A 149 -1.09 -0.20 10.17
CA GLY A 149 -1.46 -0.88 11.41
C GLY A 149 -1.98 -2.31 11.23
N MET A 150 -1.99 -2.83 9.99
CA MET A 150 -2.32 -4.22 9.71
C MET A 150 -1.09 -5.12 9.59
N GLU A 151 0.12 -4.61 9.77
CA GLU A 151 1.37 -5.40 9.84
C GLU A 151 1.50 -6.18 11.16
N ARG A 152 0.40 -6.64 11.72
CA ARG A 152 0.28 -7.20 13.10
C ARG A 152 1.15 -8.43 13.35
N ASN A 153 1.49 -9.19 12.32
CA ASN A 153 2.28 -10.42 12.43
C ASN A 153 3.71 -10.24 11.91
N GLY A 154 4.16 -8.98 11.84
CA GLY A 154 5.52 -8.61 11.50
C GLY A 154 5.85 -8.67 10.00
N VAL A 155 7.04 -8.19 9.66
CA VAL A 155 7.50 -8.01 8.28
C VAL A 155 7.54 -9.30 7.47
N THR A 156 7.88 -10.42 8.08
CA THR A 156 7.92 -11.71 7.37
C THR A 156 6.55 -12.17 6.89
N ALA A 157 5.51 -11.95 7.70
CA ALA A 157 4.13 -12.24 7.30
C ALA A 157 3.69 -11.33 6.15
N MET A 158 4.01 -10.05 6.24
CA MET A 158 3.73 -9.07 5.19
C MET A 158 4.42 -9.43 3.86
N LEU A 159 5.72 -9.78 3.88
CA LEU A 159 6.44 -10.22 2.69
C LEU A 159 5.79 -11.46 2.05
N ARG A 160 5.41 -12.44 2.89
CA ARG A 160 4.74 -13.65 2.42
C ARG A 160 3.42 -13.35 1.73
N SER A 161 2.59 -12.49 2.31
CA SER A 161 1.33 -12.04 1.71
C SER A 161 1.57 -11.35 0.37
N ALA A 162 2.52 -10.42 0.31
CA ALA A 162 2.87 -9.70 -0.91
C ALA A 162 3.35 -10.65 -2.03
N LEU A 163 4.23 -11.59 -1.73
CA LEU A 163 4.74 -12.56 -2.71
C LEU A 163 3.65 -13.49 -3.26
N ARG A 164 2.65 -13.85 -2.45
CA ARG A 164 1.51 -14.66 -2.91
C ARG A 164 0.66 -13.96 -3.96
N THR A 165 0.64 -12.63 -4.01
CA THR A 165 -0.11 -11.87 -5.02
C THR A 165 0.50 -11.90 -6.41
N GLN A 166 1.60 -12.62 -6.61
CA GLN A 166 2.26 -12.80 -7.90
C GLN A 166 2.83 -11.49 -8.49
N PRO A 167 3.82 -10.86 -7.86
CA PRO A 167 4.39 -9.58 -8.28
C PRO A 167 4.80 -9.51 -9.75
N TRP A 168 5.29 -10.62 -10.30
CA TRP A 168 5.75 -10.74 -11.70
C TRP A 168 4.67 -10.46 -12.75
N LEU A 169 3.38 -10.46 -12.38
CA LEU A 169 2.29 -10.09 -13.28
C LEU A 169 2.23 -8.57 -13.56
N PHE A 170 2.94 -7.77 -12.76
CA PHE A 170 2.86 -6.31 -12.78
C PHE A 170 4.11 -5.70 -13.40
N SER A 171 4.13 -5.63 -14.73
CA SER A 171 5.31 -5.21 -15.51
C SER A 171 5.65 -3.72 -15.45
N GLU A 172 4.75 -2.86 -15.00
CA GLU A 172 5.02 -1.42 -14.85
C GLU A 172 5.64 -1.07 -13.50
N ALA A 173 5.09 -1.63 -12.43
CA ALA A 173 5.61 -1.47 -11.07
C ALA A 173 4.96 -2.48 -10.14
N TYR A 174 5.69 -2.96 -9.16
CA TYR A 174 5.16 -3.62 -7.98
C TYR A 174 6.06 -3.25 -6.81
N VAL A 175 5.63 -2.27 -6.01
CA VAL A 175 6.43 -1.72 -4.93
C VAL A 175 5.88 -2.19 -3.59
N LEU A 176 6.76 -2.70 -2.74
CA LEU A 176 6.47 -3.03 -1.36
C LEU A 176 7.25 -2.09 -0.44
N ASP A 177 6.55 -1.21 0.27
CA ASP A 177 7.14 -0.36 1.30
C ASP A 177 7.17 -1.10 2.62
N VAL A 178 8.36 -1.19 3.19
CA VAL A 178 8.62 -1.80 4.50
C VAL A 178 9.10 -0.74 5.46
N MET A 179 8.44 -0.62 6.61
CA MET A 179 8.91 0.15 7.74
C MET A 179 9.56 -0.79 8.76
N LEU A 180 10.74 -0.44 9.25
CA LEU A 180 11.44 -1.21 10.30
C LEU A 180 11.86 -0.26 11.42
N HIS A 181 11.79 -0.77 12.65
CA HIS A 181 12.41 -0.06 13.78
C HIS A 181 13.93 -0.23 13.71
N PRO A 182 14.73 0.80 14.05
CA PRO A 182 16.21 0.73 13.98
C PRO A 182 16.80 -0.47 14.75
N SER A 183 16.21 -0.86 15.88
CA SER A 183 16.69 -2.01 16.68
C SER A 183 16.62 -3.34 15.90
N ALA A 184 15.71 -3.48 14.94
CA ALA A 184 15.55 -4.71 14.16
C ALA A 184 16.69 -4.93 13.15
N VAL A 185 17.48 -3.90 12.86
CA VAL A 185 18.56 -3.93 11.86
C VAL A 185 19.92 -3.56 12.44
N THR A 186 20.05 -3.57 13.76
CA THR A 186 21.28 -3.21 14.46
C THR A 186 22.17 -4.44 14.68
N GLY A 187 23.47 -4.26 14.51
CA GLY A 187 24.48 -5.32 14.69
C GLY A 187 24.44 -6.38 13.58
N ASP A 188 25.25 -7.43 13.75
CA ASP A 188 25.40 -8.49 12.74
C ASP A 188 24.10 -9.29 12.58
N ASP A 189 23.38 -9.55 13.65
CA ASP A 189 22.10 -10.27 13.59
C ASP A 189 21.03 -9.47 12.82
N GLY A 190 20.93 -8.18 13.10
CA GLY A 190 20.02 -7.30 12.37
C GLY A 190 20.38 -7.17 10.89
N LEU A 191 21.66 -7.07 10.56
CA LEU A 191 22.14 -7.06 9.18
C LEU A 191 21.82 -8.38 8.46
N ASN A 192 22.04 -9.51 9.11
CA ASN A 192 21.72 -10.83 8.58
C ASN A 192 20.22 -11.02 8.40
N ALA A 193 19.40 -10.54 9.34
CA ALA A 193 17.94 -10.56 9.21
C ALA A 193 17.46 -9.74 8.00
N MET A 194 17.96 -8.52 7.83
CA MET A 194 17.62 -7.67 6.68
C MET A 194 18.06 -8.31 5.36
N LYS A 195 19.28 -8.87 5.32
CA LYS A 195 19.74 -9.63 4.14
C LYS A 195 18.82 -10.80 3.85
N GLY A 196 18.38 -11.55 4.87
CA GLY A 196 17.44 -12.67 4.71
C GLY A 196 16.09 -12.24 4.16
N LEU A 197 15.57 -11.09 4.57
CA LEU A 197 14.33 -10.51 4.03
C LEU A 197 14.48 -10.17 2.54
N ILE A 198 15.56 -9.48 2.17
CA ILE A 198 15.83 -9.08 0.78
C ILE A 198 16.02 -10.33 -0.09
N ASP A 199 16.87 -11.26 0.33
CA ASP A 199 17.13 -12.52 -0.38
C ASP A 199 15.84 -13.33 -0.58
N THR A 200 15.02 -13.43 0.45
CA THR A 200 13.73 -14.16 0.36
C THR A 200 12.79 -13.47 -0.62
N TYR A 201 12.67 -12.15 -0.55
CA TYR A 201 11.79 -11.40 -1.44
C TYR A 201 12.22 -11.55 -2.91
N MET A 202 13.50 -11.36 -3.20
CA MET A 202 14.02 -11.41 -4.57
C MET A 202 14.03 -12.84 -5.14
N LYS A 203 14.35 -13.87 -4.33
CA LYS A 203 14.34 -15.27 -4.77
C LYS A 203 12.93 -15.83 -5.03
N ASN A 204 11.90 -15.18 -4.55
CA ASN A 204 10.50 -15.53 -4.77
C ASN A 204 9.79 -14.54 -5.71
N ASP A 205 10.53 -14.02 -6.70
CA ASP A 205 10.02 -13.17 -7.78
C ASP A 205 9.43 -11.83 -7.30
N GLY A 206 9.89 -11.30 -6.17
CA GLY A 206 9.60 -9.94 -5.75
C GLY A 206 10.25 -8.92 -6.70
N ILE A 207 9.52 -7.87 -7.05
CA ILE A 207 9.97 -6.89 -8.04
C ILE A 207 10.75 -5.74 -7.40
N SER A 208 10.14 -5.08 -6.42
CA SER A 208 10.74 -3.90 -5.77
C SER A 208 10.33 -3.85 -4.31
N ILE A 209 11.31 -3.66 -3.46
CA ILE A 209 11.13 -3.46 -2.02
C ILE A 209 11.90 -2.21 -1.62
N GLN A 210 11.29 -1.36 -0.80
CA GLN A 210 11.97 -0.19 -0.23
C GLN A 210 11.79 -0.18 1.29
N PHE A 211 12.86 0.22 1.99
CA PHE A 211 12.89 0.27 3.44
C PHE A 211 12.92 1.70 3.93
N ASN A 212 12.10 1.98 4.94
CA ASN A 212 12.22 3.13 5.82
C ASN A 212 12.53 2.62 7.23
N ILE A 213 13.59 3.10 7.82
CA ILE A 213 14.09 2.60 9.11
C ILE A 213 14.10 3.80 10.07
N PHE A 214 13.04 3.92 10.85
CA PHE A 214 12.83 5.07 11.73
C PHE A 214 12.21 4.65 13.06
N ASP A 215 12.60 5.40 14.09
CA ASP A 215 11.95 5.41 15.39
C ASP A 215 10.85 6.48 15.37
N SER A 216 9.67 6.15 15.87
CA SER A 216 8.51 7.08 15.91
C SER A 216 8.79 8.30 16.79
N SER A 217 9.55 8.14 17.88
CA SER A 217 9.93 9.24 18.77
C SER A 217 10.83 10.24 18.06
N MET A 218 11.77 9.75 17.25
CA MET A 218 12.64 10.60 16.42
C MET A 218 11.83 11.36 15.36
N LEU A 219 10.87 10.71 14.70
CA LEU A 219 10.02 11.39 13.71
C LEU A 219 9.13 12.47 14.35
N ARG A 220 8.61 12.22 15.55
CA ARG A 220 7.86 13.24 16.33
C ARG A 220 8.74 14.40 16.74
N ASP A 221 9.96 14.15 17.20
CA ASP A 221 10.91 15.22 17.53
C ASP A 221 11.29 16.01 16.28
N ALA A 222 11.47 15.34 15.15
CA ALA A 222 11.74 16.00 13.88
C ALA A 222 10.59 16.86 13.36
N GLN A 223 9.35 16.48 13.63
CA GLN A 223 8.16 17.29 13.31
C GLN A 223 8.05 18.51 14.21
N ALA A 224 8.38 18.36 15.52
CA ALA A 224 8.31 19.43 16.50
C ALA A 224 9.50 20.41 16.40
N HIS A 225 10.67 19.94 15.95
CA HIS A 225 11.91 20.72 15.91
C HIS A 225 12.62 20.58 14.54
N PRO A 226 11.98 21.03 13.45
CA PRO A 226 12.50 20.82 12.08
C PRO A 226 13.92 21.42 11.87
N GLU A 227 14.29 22.43 12.63
CA GLU A 227 15.59 23.06 12.56
C GLU A 227 16.75 22.12 12.96
N LYS A 228 16.49 21.09 13.78
CA LYS A 228 17.48 20.08 14.19
C LYS A 228 17.67 18.99 13.13
N TYR A 229 16.68 18.78 12.26
CA TYR A 229 16.58 17.66 11.32
C TYR A 229 16.61 18.09 9.85
N LYS A 230 17.41 19.09 9.53
CA LYS A 230 17.48 19.68 8.16
C LYS A 230 17.85 18.69 7.06
N ASN A 231 18.56 17.61 7.40
CA ASN A 231 19.03 16.60 6.45
C ASN A 231 18.29 15.27 6.58
N LEU A 232 17.25 15.18 7.42
CA LEU A 232 16.44 13.98 7.54
C LEU A 232 15.70 13.72 6.24
N GLN A 233 15.87 12.53 5.69
CA GLN A 233 15.25 12.12 4.44
C GLN A 233 14.42 10.86 4.66
N VAL A 234 13.31 10.78 3.96
CA VAL A 234 12.47 9.59 3.89
C VAL A 234 12.32 9.12 2.45
N ARG A 235 12.25 7.81 2.26
CA ARG A 235 11.99 7.20 0.97
C ARG A 235 10.50 7.24 0.68
N VAL A 236 10.07 7.94 -0.37
CA VAL A 236 8.65 8.11 -0.68
C VAL A 236 8.23 7.24 -1.86
N SER A 237 8.63 7.56 -3.05
CA SER A 237 8.15 6.89 -4.27
C SER A 237 9.31 6.53 -5.19
N GLY A 238 10.34 5.88 -4.65
CA GLY A 238 11.54 5.54 -5.39
C GLY A 238 12.61 6.64 -5.35
N TRP A 239 12.37 7.74 -4.65
CA TRP A 239 13.34 8.81 -4.36
C TRP A 239 13.23 9.26 -2.91
N ASN A 240 14.26 9.95 -2.44
CA ASN A 240 14.26 10.54 -1.11
C ASN A 240 13.69 11.95 -1.14
N VAL A 241 12.93 12.29 -0.11
CA VAL A 241 12.38 13.62 0.16
C VAL A 241 12.88 14.09 1.51
N LEU A 242 13.24 15.36 1.63
CA LEU A 242 13.54 15.93 2.93
C LEU A 242 12.30 15.93 3.80
N TRP A 243 12.44 15.51 5.04
CA TRP A 243 11.34 15.47 6.01
C TRP A 243 10.63 16.82 6.13
N ASN A 244 11.40 17.90 6.15
CA ASN A 244 10.88 19.24 6.30
C ASN A 244 10.15 19.80 5.06
N ASP A 245 10.30 19.14 3.90
CA ASP A 245 9.59 19.48 2.66
C ASP A 245 8.24 18.73 2.53
N MET A 246 7.96 17.82 3.47
CA MET A 246 6.70 17.09 3.51
C MET A 246 5.63 17.90 4.23
N SER A 247 4.37 17.74 3.81
CA SER A 247 3.24 18.27 4.56
C SER A 247 3.12 17.55 5.92
N HIS A 248 2.55 18.23 6.91
CA HIS A 248 2.28 17.63 8.23
C HIS A 248 1.47 16.32 8.12
N GLU A 249 0.51 16.26 7.23
CA GLU A 249 -0.30 15.06 7.00
C GLU A 249 0.54 13.86 6.51
N GLU A 250 1.49 14.13 5.61
CA GLU A 250 2.43 13.09 5.14
C GLU A 250 3.36 12.65 6.26
N GLN A 251 3.87 13.59 7.05
CA GLN A 251 4.68 13.28 8.23
C GLN A 251 3.90 12.43 9.23
N ASP A 252 2.64 12.77 9.50
CA ASP A 252 1.76 12.02 10.40
C ASP A 252 1.52 10.60 9.92
N ALA A 253 1.39 10.37 8.60
CA ALA A 253 1.25 9.03 8.05
C ALA A 253 2.50 8.16 8.30
N TYR A 254 3.70 8.74 8.18
CA TYR A 254 4.96 8.05 8.49
C TYR A 254 5.11 7.79 10.00
N ILE A 255 4.74 8.76 10.84
CA ILE A 255 4.76 8.62 12.30
C ILE A 255 3.83 7.47 12.74
N ARG A 256 2.56 7.48 12.30
CA ARG A 256 1.60 6.40 12.61
C ARG A 256 2.14 5.04 12.20
N ARG A 257 2.76 4.95 11.03
CA ARG A 257 3.33 3.70 10.56
C ARG A 257 4.50 3.22 11.42
N ALA A 258 5.38 4.13 11.84
CA ALA A 258 6.50 3.81 12.73
C ALA A 258 6.02 3.39 14.14
N GLU A 259 4.94 3.98 14.65
CA GLU A 259 4.32 3.61 15.93
C GLU A 259 3.77 2.19 15.93
N ASN A 260 3.14 1.77 14.84
CA ASN A 260 2.58 0.42 14.72
C ASN A 260 3.63 -0.70 14.67
N ILE A 261 4.89 -0.37 14.43
CA ILE A 261 5.99 -1.34 14.32
C ILE A 261 6.83 -1.38 15.60
N GLY A 262 6.84 -0.30 16.37
CA GLY A 262 7.62 -0.16 17.61
C GLY A 262 6.91 -0.65 18.88
N GLY A 263 5.65 -1.12 18.78
CA GLY A 263 4.84 -1.59 19.91
C GLY A 263 5.00 -3.07 20.21
#